data_161be9e896fe63f34b1f3e06a7b07177
#
_entry.id   161be9e896fe63f34b1f3e06a7b07177
#
_cell.length_a   1.000
_cell.length_b   1.000
_cell.length_c   1.000
_cell.angle_alpha   90.00
_cell.angle_beta   90.00
_cell.angle_gamma   90.00
#
_symmetry.space_group_name_H-M   'P 1'
#
loop_
_entity.id
_entity.type
_entity.pdbx_description
1 polymer ?
#
loop_
_entity_poly.entity_id
_entity_poly.type
_entity_poly.pdbx_seq_one_letter_code
_entity_poly.pdbx_strand_id
1 'polypeptide(L)'
;LSDHFGESEEKNPVYLGANITIANYWLPPIWAEFSRRYPHTPVQVTVDSAVKIEEMLLNHRLDLGLLEGNIHSGQLESISFGKYRVGVYVSAVHPLASAPSCTPEILIKERLLLREEGSAVRDVFDHGLYGLGLTAEPACTSVNTHALMRMAEAGLGAAVLPEPAAAPEERKGRLKEVSVEGLFMENQVKAVWIREKALAG
;
A
#
# COMPACT_ATOMS: atom_id res chain seq x y z
N LEU A 1 -28.31 41.49 29.38
CA LEU A 1 -28.82 40.65 28.30
C LEU A 1 -27.64 39.88 27.77
N SER A 2 -27.64 38.60 28.12
CA SER A 2 -26.57 37.63 27.95
C SER A 2 -26.44 37.22 26.51
N ASP A 3 -25.28 37.43 25.96
CA ASP A 3 -24.82 36.75 24.75
C ASP A 3 -24.34 35.34 25.12
N HIS A 4 -25.21 34.38 24.95
CA HIS A 4 -24.80 32.99 24.80
C HIS A 4 -24.39 32.81 23.35
N PHE A 5 -23.17 33.17 23.02
CA PHE A 5 -22.53 32.71 21.80
C PHE A 5 -22.05 31.27 22.06
N GLY A 6 -22.58 30.38 21.25
CA GLY A 6 -22.39 28.98 21.34
C GLY A 6 -20.95 28.57 21.49
N GLU A 7 -20.73 27.73 22.48
CA GLU A 7 -19.62 26.81 22.54
C GLU A 7 -19.58 26.10 21.17
N SER A 8 -18.53 26.36 20.39
CA SER A 8 -18.22 25.49 19.26
C SER A 8 -17.98 24.12 19.89
N GLU A 9 -18.91 23.20 19.67
CA GLU A 9 -18.67 21.80 19.98
C GLU A 9 -17.35 21.43 19.31
N GLU A 10 -16.26 21.36 20.06
CA GLU A 10 -15.04 20.74 19.62
C GLU A 10 -15.39 19.30 19.27
N LYS A 11 -15.54 19.05 17.97
CA LYS A 11 -15.80 17.71 17.50
C LYS A 11 -14.63 16.82 17.90
N ASN A 12 -14.90 15.70 18.50
CA ASN A 12 -13.89 14.70 18.80
C ASN A 12 -13.09 14.41 17.54
N PRO A 13 -11.76 14.28 17.64
CA PRO A 13 -10.93 13.95 16.49
C PRO A 13 -11.32 12.59 15.89
N VAL A 14 -11.26 12.49 14.58
CA VAL A 14 -11.34 11.21 13.86
C VAL A 14 -9.95 10.57 13.88
N TYR A 15 -9.83 9.37 14.44
CA TYR A 15 -8.59 8.60 14.48
C TYR A 15 -8.50 7.70 13.26
N LEU A 16 -7.62 8.05 12.34
CA LEU A 16 -7.43 7.37 11.06
C LEU A 16 -6.12 6.60 11.03
N GLY A 17 -6.17 5.33 10.65
CA GLY A 17 -4.99 4.52 10.37
C GLY A 17 -4.76 4.38 8.87
N ALA A 18 -3.51 4.27 8.44
CA ALA A 18 -3.17 3.91 7.07
C ALA A 18 -1.91 3.07 7.03
N ASN A 19 -1.82 2.09 6.13
CA ASN A 19 -0.55 1.43 5.88
C ASN A 19 0.33 2.28 4.95
N ILE A 20 1.61 1.92 4.86
CA ILE A 20 2.66 2.77 4.27
C ILE A 20 2.36 3.17 2.82
N THR A 21 1.95 2.24 1.97
CA THR A 21 1.64 2.52 0.56
C THR A 21 0.46 3.48 0.44
N ILE A 22 -0.59 3.21 1.21
CA ILE A 22 -1.80 4.05 1.20
C ILE A 22 -1.49 5.46 1.74
N ALA A 23 -0.71 5.56 2.80
CA ALA A 23 -0.29 6.84 3.37
C ALA A 23 0.51 7.69 2.38
N ASN A 24 1.29 7.06 1.50
CA ASN A 24 2.09 7.78 0.51
C ASN A 24 1.28 8.26 -0.70
N TYR A 25 0.30 7.48 -1.19
CA TYR A 25 -0.26 7.70 -2.52
C TYR A 25 -1.75 7.98 -2.54
N TRP A 26 -2.52 7.56 -1.54
CA TRP A 26 -3.97 7.78 -1.47
C TRP A 26 -4.39 8.74 -0.38
N LEU A 27 -3.79 8.63 0.81
CA LEU A 27 -4.19 9.44 1.96
C LEU A 27 -4.04 10.95 1.75
N PRO A 28 -2.95 11.49 1.16
CA PRO A 28 -2.77 12.94 1.09
C PRO A 28 -3.92 13.67 0.37
N PRO A 29 -4.35 13.27 -0.85
CA PRO A 29 -5.48 13.93 -1.50
C PRO A 29 -6.82 13.70 -0.78
N ILE A 30 -7.02 12.51 -0.18
CA ILE A 30 -8.23 12.20 0.59
C ILE A 30 -8.33 13.12 1.81
N TRP A 31 -7.25 13.22 2.57
CA TRP A 31 -7.21 14.05 3.78
C TRP A 31 -7.33 15.54 3.45
N ALA A 32 -6.66 16.00 2.42
CA ALA A 32 -6.78 17.39 1.96
C ALA A 32 -8.24 17.76 1.60
N GLU A 33 -8.92 16.89 0.84
CA GLU A 33 -10.33 17.11 0.47
C GLU A 33 -11.26 17.02 1.69
N PHE A 34 -11.03 16.08 2.60
CA PHE A 34 -11.78 15.97 3.84
C PHE A 34 -11.65 17.24 4.68
N SER A 35 -10.43 17.73 4.89
CA SER A 35 -10.17 18.95 5.68
C SER A 35 -10.79 20.20 5.05
N ARG A 36 -10.84 20.25 3.72
CA ARG A 36 -11.51 21.34 3.01
C ARG A 36 -13.04 21.33 3.22
N ARG A 37 -13.65 20.12 3.23
CA ARG A 37 -15.12 19.98 3.42
C ARG A 37 -15.53 20.10 4.88
N TYR A 38 -14.69 19.65 5.80
CA TYR A 38 -14.98 19.57 7.23
C TYR A 38 -13.90 20.26 8.07
N PRO A 39 -13.73 21.59 7.94
CA PRO A 39 -12.62 22.33 8.55
C PRO A 39 -12.60 22.30 10.09
N HIS A 40 -13.75 22.00 10.71
CA HIS A 40 -13.91 21.93 12.17
C HIS A 40 -13.85 20.50 12.71
N THR A 41 -13.47 19.51 11.90
CA THR A 41 -13.32 18.11 12.33
C THR A 41 -11.84 17.75 12.33
N PRO A 42 -11.18 17.71 13.51
CA PRO A 42 -9.78 17.33 13.58
C PRO A 42 -9.60 15.87 13.13
N VAL A 43 -8.49 15.57 12.47
CA VAL A 43 -8.11 14.21 12.09
C VAL A 43 -6.73 13.92 12.66
N GLN A 44 -6.60 12.80 13.35
CA GLN A 44 -5.30 12.28 13.80
C GLN A 44 -4.98 11.03 13.00
N VAL A 45 -3.83 11.04 12.34
CA VAL A 45 -3.41 9.93 11.46
C VAL A 45 -2.27 9.15 12.08
N THR A 46 -2.41 7.83 12.08
CA THR A 46 -1.33 6.88 12.40
C THR A 46 -0.96 6.10 11.15
N VAL A 47 0.32 6.04 10.83
CA VAL A 47 0.86 5.24 9.72
C VAL A 47 1.69 4.10 10.29
N ASP A 48 1.32 2.85 9.96
CA ASP A 48 2.04 1.66 10.39
C ASP A 48 1.81 0.51 9.38
N SER A 49 2.24 -0.71 9.68
CA SER A 49 1.91 -1.90 8.90
C SER A 49 0.41 -2.20 8.95
N ALA A 50 -0.12 -2.90 7.93
CA ALA A 50 -1.54 -3.26 7.87
C ALA A 50 -1.97 -4.04 9.12
N VAL A 51 -1.15 -4.99 9.57
CA VAL A 51 -1.40 -5.79 10.79
C VAL A 51 -1.56 -4.91 12.02
N LYS A 52 -0.66 -3.93 12.19
CA LYS A 52 -0.73 -2.98 13.32
C LYS A 52 -1.98 -2.11 13.27
N ILE A 53 -2.37 -1.64 12.09
CA ILE A 53 -3.59 -0.85 11.91
C ILE A 53 -4.83 -1.71 12.22
N GLU A 54 -4.87 -2.97 11.78
CA GLU A 54 -5.95 -3.91 12.15
C GLU A 54 -6.02 -4.11 13.67
N GLU A 55 -4.89 -4.34 14.35
CA GLU A 55 -4.83 -4.43 15.82
C GLU A 55 -5.38 -3.17 16.50
N MET A 56 -5.02 -1.99 16.00
CA MET A 56 -5.48 -0.72 16.58
C MET A 56 -6.98 -0.51 16.37
N LEU A 57 -7.54 -0.92 15.23
CA LEU A 57 -8.99 -0.94 15.01
C LEU A 57 -9.68 -1.86 15.99
N LEU A 58 -9.22 -3.12 16.11
CA LEU A 58 -9.80 -4.12 17.03
C LEU A 58 -9.76 -3.69 18.51
N ASN A 59 -8.79 -2.86 18.87
CA ASN A 59 -8.65 -2.29 20.22
C ASN A 59 -9.31 -0.91 20.38
N HIS A 60 -10.16 -0.48 19.41
CA HIS A 60 -10.87 0.81 19.43
C HIS A 60 -9.94 2.03 19.57
N ARG A 61 -8.70 1.93 19.07
CA ARG A 61 -7.74 3.04 19.05
C ARG A 61 -7.81 3.84 17.76
N LEU A 62 -8.50 3.33 16.76
CA LEU A 62 -8.78 3.98 15.48
C LEU A 62 -10.26 3.80 15.14
N ASP A 63 -10.84 4.79 14.48
CA ASP A 63 -12.21 4.75 13.98
C ASP A 63 -12.27 4.13 12.58
N LEU A 64 -11.25 4.39 11.76
CA LEU A 64 -11.18 3.96 10.37
C LEU A 64 -9.73 3.61 9.99
N GLY A 65 -9.57 2.57 9.19
CA GLY A 65 -8.31 2.20 8.54
C GLY A 65 -8.41 2.34 7.02
N LEU A 66 -7.37 2.88 6.40
CA LEU A 66 -7.18 2.82 4.96
C LEU A 66 -6.06 1.82 4.68
N LEU A 67 -6.42 0.65 4.17
CA LEU A 67 -5.53 -0.50 4.04
C LEU A 67 -5.53 -1.06 2.62
N GLU A 68 -4.52 -1.82 2.31
CA GLU A 68 -4.41 -2.61 1.09
C GLU A 68 -4.30 -4.09 1.40
N GLY A 69 -4.60 -4.92 0.42
CA GLY A 69 -4.48 -6.37 0.55
C GLY A 69 -5.65 -7.03 1.29
N ASN A 70 -5.36 -8.14 1.95
CA ASN A 70 -6.36 -8.92 2.67
C ASN A 70 -6.55 -8.39 4.09
N ILE A 71 -7.81 -8.42 4.57
CA ILE A 71 -8.16 -8.15 5.95
C ILE A 71 -8.29 -9.50 6.67
N HIS A 72 -7.61 -9.62 7.81
CA HIS A 72 -7.43 -10.92 8.47
C HIS A 72 -8.50 -11.23 9.52
N SER A 73 -9.12 -10.19 10.10
CA SER A 73 -10.10 -10.38 11.16
C SER A 73 -11.54 -10.35 10.65
N GLY A 74 -12.32 -11.37 10.97
CA GLY A 74 -13.76 -11.40 10.70
C GLY A 74 -14.59 -10.39 11.54
N GLN A 75 -13.97 -9.68 12.48
CA GLN A 75 -14.60 -8.60 13.25
C GLN A 75 -14.52 -7.25 12.55
N LEU A 76 -13.76 -7.17 11.46
CA LEU A 76 -13.63 -5.98 10.64
C LEU A 76 -14.52 -6.07 9.40
N GLU A 77 -15.10 -4.96 9.04
CA GLU A 77 -15.78 -4.74 7.78
C GLU A 77 -14.91 -3.89 6.87
N SER A 78 -15.07 -4.07 5.57
CA SER A 78 -14.34 -3.26 4.61
C SER A 78 -15.12 -3.00 3.35
N ILE A 79 -14.82 -1.88 2.71
CA ILE A 79 -15.26 -1.56 1.36
C ILE A 79 -14.04 -1.21 0.50
N SER A 80 -13.96 -1.81 -0.68
CA SER A 80 -12.95 -1.43 -1.68
C SER A 80 -13.38 -0.15 -2.38
N PHE A 81 -12.48 0.85 -2.46
CA PHE A 81 -12.73 2.10 -3.16
C PHE A 81 -11.68 2.43 -4.22
N GLY A 82 -10.69 1.56 -4.39
CA GLY A 82 -9.65 1.70 -5.40
C GLY A 82 -8.83 0.43 -5.56
N LYS A 83 -7.93 0.49 -6.53
CA LYS A 83 -6.96 -0.56 -6.80
C LYS A 83 -5.72 0.02 -7.46
N TYR A 84 -4.62 -0.70 -7.41
CA TYR A 84 -3.39 -0.35 -8.08
C TYR A 84 -2.61 -1.59 -8.50
N ARG A 85 -1.84 -1.45 -9.57
CA ARG A 85 -0.94 -2.50 -10.04
C ARG A 85 0.34 -2.53 -9.23
N VAL A 86 0.87 -3.73 -9.04
CA VAL A 86 2.23 -3.98 -8.60
C VAL A 86 3.01 -4.48 -9.80
N GLY A 87 4.20 -3.93 -10.03
CA GLY A 87 5.05 -4.27 -11.15
C GLY A 87 6.46 -4.65 -10.72
N VAL A 88 7.20 -5.23 -11.66
CA VAL A 88 8.63 -5.49 -11.55
C VAL A 88 9.37 -4.38 -12.29
N TYR A 89 10.28 -3.72 -11.61
CA TYR A 89 11.01 -2.56 -12.15
C TYR A 89 12.52 -2.77 -12.03
N VAL A 90 13.21 -2.41 -13.09
CA VAL A 90 14.68 -2.45 -13.17
C VAL A 90 15.21 -1.09 -13.60
N SER A 91 16.52 -0.88 -13.46
CA SER A 91 17.18 0.28 -14.08
C SER A 91 16.91 0.31 -15.58
N ALA A 92 16.74 1.49 -16.15
CA ALA A 92 16.52 1.66 -17.59
C ALA A 92 17.65 1.09 -18.48
N VAL A 93 18.84 0.85 -17.91
CA VAL A 93 19.98 0.23 -18.61
C VAL A 93 20.15 -1.26 -18.31
N HIS A 94 19.22 -1.86 -17.56
CA HIS A 94 19.26 -3.28 -17.24
C HIS A 94 18.96 -4.13 -18.51
N PRO A 95 19.54 -5.33 -18.67
CA PRO A 95 19.26 -6.18 -19.83
C PRO A 95 17.77 -6.48 -20.03
N LEU A 96 17.03 -6.73 -18.96
CA LEU A 96 15.58 -6.96 -19.02
C LEU A 96 14.76 -5.72 -19.43
N ALA A 97 15.31 -4.51 -19.32
CA ALA A 97 14.61 -3.28 -19.72
C ALA A 97 14.38 -3.20 -21.24
N SER A 98 15.20 -3.88 -22.03
CA SER A 98 15.12 -3.93 -23.48
C SER A 98 14.35 -5.14 -24.03
N ALA A 99 13.99 -6.10 -23.17
CA ALA A 99 13.23 -7.28 -23.55
C ALA A 99 11.73 -6.95 -23.60
N PRO A 100 10.97 -7.51 -24.54
CA PRO A 100 9.51 -7.31 -24.59
C PRO A 100 8.80 -7.94 -23.37
N SER A 101 9.32 -9.06 -22.87
CA SER A 101 8.89 -9.75 -21.65
C SER A 101 10.02 -10.65 -21.16
N CYS A 102 9.87 -11.17 -19.96
CA CYS A 102 10.66 -12.28 -19.46
C CYS A 102 9.74 -13.34 -18.83
N THR A 103 10.22 -14.59 -18.72
CA THR A 103 9.50 -15.62 -17.99
C THR A 103 9.76 -15.47 -16.49
N PRO A 104 8.85 -16.01 -15.64
CA PRO A 104 9.06 -15.99 -14.19
C PRO A 104 10.36 -16.70 -13.74
N GLU A 105 10.80 -17.74 -14.46
CA GLU A 105 12.03 -18.48 -14.19
C GLU A 105 13.29 -17.63 -14.48
N ILE A 106 13.20 -16.67 -15.37
CA ILE A 106 14.27 -15.70 -15.61
C ILE A 106 14.25 -14.66 -14.48
N LEU A 107 13.07 -14.14 -14.13
CA LEU A 107 12.93 -13.14 -13.07
C LEU A 107 13.50 -13.63 -11.74
N ILE A 108 13.17 -14.86 -11.29
CA ILE A 108 13.63 -15.38 -9.99
C ILE A 108 15.14 -15.61 -9.90
N LYS A 109 15.87 -15.57 -11.02
CA LYS A 109 17.35 -15.61 -11.04
C LYS A 109 18.00 -14.25 -10.88
N GLU A 110 17.21 -13.17 -11.00
CA GLU A 110 17.68 -11.82 -10.76
C GLU A 110 17.85 -11.56 -9.26
N ARG A 111 18.60 -10.53 -8.93
CA ARG A 111 18.69 -10.02 -7.56
C ARG A 111 17.40 -9.30 -7.20
N LEU A 112 16.51 -9.97 -6.50
CA LEU A 112 15.19 -9.43 -6.18
C LEU A 112 15.25 -8.49 -4.97
N LEU A 113 14.67 -7.30 -5.14
CA LEU A 113 14.56 -6.27 -4.12
C LEU A 113 13.08 -6.19 -3.70
N LEU A 114 12.76 -6.79 -2.56
CA LEU A 114 11.39 -7.04 -2.15
C LEU A 114 11.01 -6.30 -0.87
N ARG A 115 9.73 -6.04 -0.71
CA ARG A 115 9.18 -5.61 0.58
C ARG A 115 9.32 -6.73 1.61
N GLU A 116 9.18 -6.36 2.85
CA GLU A 116 9.14 -7.27 4.00
C GLU A 116 7.96 -8.25 3.89
N GLU A 117 8.08 -9.38 4.58
CA GLU A 117 6.98 -10.34 4.75
C GLU A 117 5.78 -9.68 5.45
N GLY A 118 4.56 -10.00 5.00
CA GLY A 118 3.33 -9.39 5.49
C GLY A 118 3.02 -8.02 4.88
N SER A 119 3.85 -7.52 3.96
CA SER A 119 3.47 -6.39 3.09
C SER A 119 2.56 -6.88 1.98
N ALA A 120 1.44 -6.18 1.73
CA ALA A 120 0.52 -6.53 0.64
C ALA A 120 1.19 -6.55 -0.75
N VAL A 121 2.22 -5.73 -0.96
CA VAL A 121 3.04 -5.75 -2.19
C VAL A 121 3.85 -7.03 -2.29
N ARG A 122 4.42 -7.51 -1.18
CA ARG A 122 5.15 -8.78 -1.12
C ARG A 122 4.20 -9.95 -1.28
N ASP A 123 3.06 -9.93 -0.59
CA ASP A 123 2.10 -11.02 -0.61
C ASP A 123 1.55 -11.28 -2.01
N VAL A 124 1.19 -10.23 -2.76
CA VAL A 124 0.66 -10.40 -4.12
C VAL A 124 1.73 -10.93 -5.10
N PHE A 125 3.00 -10.59 -4.89
CA PHE A 125 4.11 -11.14 -5.66
C PHE A 125 4.35 -12.62 -5.34
N ASP A 126 4.45 -12.97 -4.07
CA ASP A 126 4.68 -14.35 -3.63
C ASP A 126 3.51 -15.28 -4.05
N HIS A 127 2.26 -14.81 -3.90
CA HIS A 127 1.08 -15.55 -4.39
C HIS A 127 1.09 -15.73 -5.90
N GLY A 128 1.47 -14.69 -6.65
CA GLY A 128 1.59 -14.78 -8.11
C GLY A 128 2.62 -15.82 -8.55
N LEU A 129 3.80 -15.84 -7.93
CA LEU A 129 4.82 -16.85 -8.19
C LEU A 129 4.37 -18.24 -7.76
N TYR A 130 3.75 -18.36 -6.59
CA TYR A 130 3.25 -19.64 -6.09
C TYR A 130 2.21 -20.26 -7.03
N GLY A 131 1.33 -19.43 -7.61
CA GLY A 131 0.36 -19.86 -8.63
C GLY A 131 1.01 -20.42 -9.90
N LEU A 132 2.28 -20.05 -10.16
CA LEU A 132 3.10 -20.55 -11.27
C LEU A 132 4.04 -21.71 -10.84
N GLY A 133 3.91 -22.18 -9.59
CA GLY A 133 4.76 -23.25 -9.04
C GLY A 133 6.17 -22.80 -8.67
N LEU A 134 6.39 -21.51 -8.46
CA LEU A 134 7.69 -20.91 -8.20
C LEU A 134 7.73 -20.22 -6.82
N THR A 135 8.93 -20.08 -6.32
CA THR A 135 9.25 -19.24 -5.14
C THR A 135 10.47 -18.38 -5.45
N ALA A 136 10.64 -17.30 -4.72
CA ALA A 136 11.76 -16.39 -4.92
C ALA A 136 12.44 -16.04 -3.59
N GLU A 137 13.78 -15.97 -3.62
CA GLU A 137 14.58 -15.52 -2.50
C GLU A 137 15.01 -14.06 -2.73
N PRO A 138 14.72 -13.14 -1.79
CA PRO A 138 15.14 -11.76 -1.93
C PRO A 138 16.65 -11.58 -1.71
N ALA A 139 17.28 -10.79 -2.58
CA ALA A 139 18.64 -10.29 -2.34
C ALA A 139 18.64 -9.13 -1.33
N CYS A 140 17.53 -8.40 -1.24
CA CYS A 140 17.31 -7.34 -0.27
C CYS A 140 15.84 -7.31 0.15
N THR A 141 15.61 -7.16 1.45
CA THR A 141 14.27 -6.94 2.02
C THR A 141 14.22 -5.59 2.72
N SER A 142 13.18 -4.79 2.50
CA SER A 142 13.03 -3.49 3.14
C SER A 142 11.57 -3.11 3.37
N VAL A 143 11.27 -2.47 4.50
CA VAL A 143 9.98 -1.81 4.77
C VAL A 143 9.82 -0.52 3.95
N ASN A 144 10.90 -0.01 3.37
CA ASN A 144 10.94 1.27 2.67
C ASN A 144 10.93 1.07 1.15
N THR A 145 9.78 1.31 0.53
CA THR A 145 9.60 1.24 -0.93
C THR A 145 10.57 2.14 -1.69
N HIS A 146 10.86 3.36 -1.18
CA HIS A 146 11.79 4.27 -1.82
C HIS A 146 13.23 3.77 -1.80
N ALA A 147 13.64 3.07 -0.73
CA ALA A 147 14.97 2.45 -0.69
C ALA A 147 15.12 1.38 -1.77
N LEU A 148 14.11 0.49 -1.92
CA LEU A 148 14.11 -0.52 -2.98
C LEU A 148 14.14 0.10 -4.37
N MET A 149 13.35 1.16 -4.57
CA MET A 149 13.31 1.90 -5.83
C MET A 149 14.68 2.50 -6.19
N ARG A 150 15.35 3.15 -5.22
CA ARG A 150 16.71 3.71 -5.44
C ARG A 150 17.76 2.65 -5.71
N MET A 151 17.64 1.48 -5.08
CA MET A 151 18.51 0.34 -5.37
C MET A 151 18.31 -0.18 -6.80
N ALA A 152 17.07 -0.26 -7.26
CA ALA A 152 16.76 -0.64 -8.64
C ALA A 152 17.31 0.39 -9.64
N GLU A 153 17.13 1.69 -9.41
CA GLU A 153 17.70 2.77 -10.21
C GLU A 153 19.24 2.66 -10.33
N ALA A 154 19.88 2.27 -9.23
CA ALA A 154 21.34 2.07 -9.18
C ALA A 154 21.79 0.76 -9.85
N GLY A 155 20.88 -0.03 -10.44
CA GLY A 155 21.20 -1.30 -11.11
C GLY A 155 21.51 -2.45 -10.16
N LEU A 156 21.08 -2.38 -8.90
CA LEU A 156 21.40 -3.42 -7.91
C LEU A 156 20.48 -4.65 -8.00
N GLY A 157 19.39 -4.57 -8.77
CA GLY A 157 18.48 -5.70 -8.98
C GLY A 157 17.13 -5.27 -9.53
N ALA A 158 16.19 -6.21 -9.55
CA ALA A 158 14.80 -6.02 -9.94
C ALA A 158 13.93 -5.80 -8.69
N ALA A 159 13.27 -4.64 -8.61
CA ALA A 159 12.40 -4.29 -7.49
C ALA A 159 10.94 -4.58 -7.80
N VAL A 160 10.22 -5.15 -6.84
CA VAL A 160 8.77 -5.28 -6.89
C VAL A 160 8.16 -4.08 -6.17
N LEU A 161 7.47 -3.23 -6.94
CA LEU A 161 7.01 -1.92 -6.47
C LEU A 161 5.54 -1.69 -6.83
N PRO A 162 4.81 -0.92 -6.00
CA PRO A 162 3.52 -0.38 -6.41
C PRO A 162 3.72 0.60 -7.58
N GLU A 163 2.89 0.49 -8.62
CA GLU A 163 2.95 1.36 -9.79
C GLU A 163 2.96 2.86 -9.43
N PRO A 164 2.14 3.35 -8.48
CA PRO A 164 2.16 4.77 -8.10
C PRO A 164 3.52 5.26 -7.59
N ALA A 165 4.35 4.36 -7.04
CA ALA A 165 5.71 4.69 -6.62
C ALA A 165 6.67 4.76 -7.81
N ALA A 166 6.58 3.81 -8.72
CA ALA A 166 7.53 3.63 -9.83
C ALA A 166 7.24 4.54 -11.02
N ALA A 167 5.98 4.82 -11.32
CA ALA A 167 5.56 5.57 -12.51
C ALA A 167 6.24 6.95 -12.67
N PRO A 168 6.47 7.76 -11.62
CA PRO A 168 7.21 9.02 -11.76
C PRO A 168 8.66 8.80 -12.22
N GLU A 169 9.33 7.76 -11.74
CA GLU A 169 10.72 7.48 -12.08
C GLU A 169 10.86 6.79 -13.46
N GLU A 170 9.84 6.01 -13.85
CA GLU A 170 9.75 5.48 -15.20
C GLU A 170 9.58 6.61 -16.23
N ARG A 171 8.71 7.59 -15.99
CA ARG A 171 8.56 8.77 -16.84
C ARG A 171 9.84 9.60 -16.98
N LYS A 172 10.69 9.58 -15.94
CA LYS A 172 12.02 10.23 -15.98
C LYS A 172 13.10 9.37 -16.65
N GLY A 173 12.76 8.16 -17.09
CA GLY A 173 13.68 7.22 -17.73
C GLY A 173 14.72 6.63 -16.78
N ARG A 174 14.46 6.60 -15.47
CA ARG A 174 15.36 5.99 -14.47
C ARG A 174 15.06 4.53 -14.24
N LEU A 175 13.78 4.18 -14.28
CA LEU A 175 13.28 2.83 -14.17
C LEU A 175 12.58 2.40 -15.46
N LYS A 176 12.46 1.09 -15.62
CA LYS A 176 11.66 0.46 -16.67
C LYS A 176 10.88 -0.70 -16.08
N GLU A 177 9.57 -0.73 -16.34
CA GLU A 177 8.73 -1.89 -16.00
C GLU A 177 9.13 -3.08 -16.90
N VAL A 178 9.27 -4.24 -16.30
CA VAL A 178 9.51 -5.52 -16.97
C VAL A 178 8.20 -6.30 -16.99
N SER A 179 7.71 -6.61 -18.19
CA SER A 179 6.59 -7.52 -18.34
C SER A 179 7.01 -8.93 -18.02
N VAL A 180 6.32 -9.59 -17.08
CA VAL A 180 6.60 -10.98 -16.69
C VAL A 180 5.44 -11.86 -17.10
N GLU A 181 5.73 -12.89 -17.90
CA GLU A 181 4.70 -13.76 -18.48
C GLU A 181 3.91 -14.50 -17.38
N GLY A 182 2.58 -14.41 -17.47
CA GLY A 182 1.68 -15.07 -16.52
C GLY A 182 1.61 -14.44 -15.13
N LEU A 183 2.41 -13.39 -14.85
CA LEU A 183 2.42 -12.71 -13.56
C LEU A 183 1.62 -11.41 -13.63
N PHE A 184 0.41 -11.44 -13.07
CA PHE A 184 -0.43 -10.25 -12.91
C PHE A 184 -0.63 -9.96 -11.43
N MET A 185 -0.29 -8.76 -11.00
CA MET A 185 -0.32 -8.36 -9.58
C MET A 185 -1.11 -7.07 -9.40
N GLU A 186 -2.12 -7.12 -8.56
CA GLU A 186 -2.98 -5.98 -8.24
C GLU A 186 -3.39 -6.03 -6.77
N ASN A 187 -3.34 -4.90 -6.09
CA ASN A 187 -3.87 -4.73 -4.75
C ASN A 187 -5.11 -3.84 -4.76
N GLN A 188 -6.08 -4.20 -3.92
CA GLN A 188 -7.24 -3.37 -3.65
C GLN A 188 -6.97 -2.42 -2.49
N VAL A 189 -7.47 -1.20 -2.60
CA VAL A 189 -7.46 -0.18 -1.55
C VAL A 189 -8.80 -0.19 -0.86
N LYS A 190 -8.80 -0.33 0.46
CA LYS A 190 -10.00 -0.54 1.28
C LYS A 190 -10.09 0.45 2.42
N ALA A 191 -11.31 0.90 2.70
CA ALA A 191 -11.67 1.48 3.97
C ALA A 191 -12.14 0.36 4.90
N VAL A 192 -11.66 0.34 6.14
CA VAL A 192 -11.81 -0.77 7.09
C VAL A 192 -12.22 -0.22 8.46
N TRP A 193 -13.23 -0.83 9.08
CA TRP A 193 -13.72 -0.44 10.40
C TRP A 193 -14.22 -1.65 11.17
N ILE A 194 -14.43 -1.49 12.49
CA ILE A 194 -15.03 -2.55 13.31
C ILE A 194 -16.49 -2.75 12.92
N ARG A 195 -16.87 -4.01 12.73
CA ARG A 195 -18.27 -4.39 12.59
C ARG A 195 -19.02 -4.07 13.89
N GLU A 196 -20.00 -3.17 13.82
CA GLU A 196 -20.91 -2.96 14.94
C GLU A 196 -21.67 -4.27 15.23
N LYS A 197 -21.58 -4.76 16.47
CA LYS A 197 -22.49 -5.82 16.91
C LYS A 197 -23.90 -5.23 16.85
N ALA A 198 -24.75 -5.74 15.97
CA ALA A 198 -26.18 -5.52 16.09
C ALA A 198 -26.57 -5.92 17.52
N LEU A 199 -26.95 -4.94 18.32
CA LEU A 199 -27.56 -5.22 19.61
C LEU A 199 -28.81 -6.02 19.31
N ALA A 200 -28.78 -7.33 19.59
CA ALA A 200 -29.96 -8.17 19.53
C ALA A 200 -30.97 -7.57 20.50
N GLY A 201 -32.05 -6.97 19.97
CA GLY A 201 -33.17 -6.50 20.73
C GLY A 201 -34.01 -7.63 21.33
#